data_aefef3dba12b137ad252482f05cc2025
#
_entry.id   aefef3dba12b137ad252482f05cc2025
#
_cell.length_a   1.000
_cell.length_b   1.000
_cell.length_c   1.000
_cell.angle_alpha   90.00
_cell.angle_beta   90.00
_cell.angle_gamma   90.00
#
_symmetry.space_group_name_H-M   'P 1'
#
loop_
_entity.id
_entity.type
_entity.pdbx_description
1 polymer ?
#
loop_
_entity_poly.entity_id
_entity_poly.type
_entity_poly.pdbx_seq_one_letter_code
_entity_poly.pdbx_strand_id
1 'polypeptide(L)'
;LAEGIAKGGNASFATVWSVQTSIGSLGIIWYGNDAQKEKWLPGLCTGEKIAAFALTEPGAGSDATNLKTTGVLSDDGKYYIVNGQKIFITNGAWADVFTVALKIDGKFSSIVIEKDTPGFEIGAEEKKMGMHGSSTVPLYFKDCKVPVENLLGEVGEGSGPTFCGLNIGRFKLGASAIGGQMIAVEAAAKYAKQRKAFGQSIANFGSIKEKLADCVMRIYTLDSMCYNTIGQQQDA
;
A
#
# COMPACT_ATOMS: atom_id res chain seq x y z
N LEU A 1 14.26 -2.84 -7.28
CA LEU A 1 14.09 -1.52 -6.67
C LEU A 1 13.52 -1.62 -5.25
N ALA A 2 12.42 -2.37 -5.01
CA ALA A 2 11.81 -2.53 -3.69
C ALA A 2 12.79 -3.09 -2.64
N GLU A 3 13.56 -4.11 -3.00
CA GLU A 3 14.65 -4.65 -2.18
C GLU A 3 15.71 -3.60 -1.86
N GLY A 4 16.16 -2.83 -2.88
CA GLY A 4 17.16 -1.78 -2.70
C GLY A 4 16.70 -0.66 -1.76
N ILE A 5 15.43 -0.23 -1.86
CA ILE A 5 14.85 0.77 -0.95
C ILE A 5 14.79 0.23 0.48
N ALA A 6 14.40 -1.04 0.66
CA ALA A 6 14.35 -1.68 1.97
C ALA A 6 15.76 -1.81 2.62
N LYS A 7 16.81 -2.05 1.82
CA LYS A 7 18.21 -2.00 2.26
C LYS A 7 18.65 -0.63 2.80
N GLY A 8 17.92 0.45 2.49
CA GLY A 8 18.14 1.75 3.10
C GLY A 8 17.77 1.84 4.59
N GLY A 9 17.15 0.79 5.17
CA GLY A 9 16.87 0.66 6.60
C GLY A 9 15.73 1.52 7.12
N ASN A 10 14.99 2.23 6.26
CA ASN A 10 13.83 3.04 6.64
C ASN A 10 12.52 2.40 6.15
N ALA A 11 11.90 1.59 7.02
CA ALA A 11 10.66 0.89 6.72
C ALA A 11 9.48 1.86 6.46
N SER A 12 9.46 3.02 7.12
CA SER A 12 8.41 4.04 6.90
C SER A 12 8.49 4.59 5.47
N PHE A 13 9.69 4.96 5.01
CA PHE A 13 9.89 5.44 3.64
C PHE A 13 9.54 4.35 2.62
N ALA A 14 9.99 3.11 2.85
CA ALA A 14 9.67 1.98 1.98
C ALA A 14 8.16 1.76 1.82
N THR A 15 7.39 1.96 2.90
CA THR A 15 5.92 1.85 2.89
C THR A 15 5.27 2.99 2.12
N VAL A 16 5.65 4.24 2.38
CA VAL A 16 5.14 5.43 1.66
C VAL A 16 5.37 5.27 0.15
N TRP A 17 6.60 4.96 -0.23
CA TRP A 17 6.98 4.71 -1.62
C TRP A 17 6.20 3.53 -2.23
N SER A 18 6.02 2.45 -1.46
CA SER A 18 5.30 1.28 -1.94
C SER A 18 3.84 1.59 -2.27
N VAL A 19 3.14 2.35 -1.43
CA VAL A 19 1.76 2.77 -1.68
C VAL A 19 1.69 3.68 -2.92
N GLN A 20 2.57 4.69 -3.00
CA GLN A 20 2.64 5.62 -4.13
C GLN A 20 2.78 4.89 -5.46
N THR A 21 3.71 3.95 -5.55
CA THR A 21 4.08 3.28 -6.81
C THR A 21 3.36 1.94 -7.03
N SER A 22 2.34 1.62 -6.24
CA SER A 22 1.50 0.42 -6.45
C SER A 22 0.03 0.71 -6.14
N ILE A 23 -0.46 0.30 -4.97
CA ILE A 23 -1.91 0.28 -4.68
C ILE A 23 -2.60 1.63 -4.82
N GLY A 24 -1.90 2.74 -4.58
CA GLY A 24 -2.46 4.08 -4.71
C GLY A 24 -2.63 4.53 -6.17
N SER A 25 -1.75 4.11 -7.09
CA SER A 25 -1.73 4.58 -8.48
C SER A 25 -2.11 3.53 -9.52
N LEU A 26 -1.90 2.22 -9.25
CA LEU A 26 -2.12 1.17 -10.24
C LEU A 26 -3.58 1.06 -10.70
N GLY A 27 -4.56 1.37 -9.84
CA GLY A 27 -5.96 1.43 -10.24
C GLY A 27 -6.19 2.44 -11.37
N ILE A 28 -5.55 3.61 -11.30
CA ILE A 28 -5.62 4.65 -12.34
C ILE A 28 -4.86 4.21 -13.61
N ILE A 29 -3.68 3.61 -13.45
CA ILE A 29 -2.84 3.17 -14.57
C ILE A 29 -3.56 2.13 -15.43
N TRP A 30 -4.21 1.15 -14.82
CA TRP A 30 -4.78 0.01 -15.54
C TRP A 30 -6.24 0.20 -15.94
N TYR A 31 -7.02 0.93 -15.13
CA TYR A 31 -8.47 1.05 -15.30
C TYR A 31 -8.94 2.49 -15.54
N GLY A 32 -8.05 3.46 -15.41
CA GLY A 32 -8.34 4.83 -15.79
C GLY A 32 -8.43 5.00 -17.31
N ASN A 33 -9.34 5.86 -17.77
CA ASN A 33 -9.37 6.32 -19.14
C ASN A 33 -8.26 7.37 -19.41
N ASP A 34 -8.08 7.76 -20.65
CA ASP A 34 -6.97 8.67 -21.04
C ASP A 34 -7.04 10.01 -20.30
N ALA A 35 -8.23 10.59 -20.15
CA ALA A 35 -8.42 11.85 -19.42
C ALA A 35 -8.05 11.72 -17.93
N GLN A 36 -8.42 10.63 -17.29
CA GLN A 36 -8.06 10.33 -15.91
C GLN A 36 -6.54 10.13 -15.73
N LYS A 37 -5.92 9.41 -16.66
CA LYS A 37 -4.46 9.19 -16.68
C LYS A 37 -3.73 10.52 -16.88
N GLU A 38 -4.15 11.33 -17.82
CA GLU A 38 -3.55 12.65 -18.09
C GLU A 38 -3.71 13.60 -16.89
N LYS A 39 -4.84 13.55 -16.20
CA LYS A 39 -5.13 14.39 -15.03
C LYS A 39 -4.27 14.07 -13.82
N TRP A 40 -4.04 12.80 -13.52
CA TRP A 40 -3.43 12.41 -12.24
C TRP A 40 -2.02 11.84 -12.34
N LEU A 41 -1.71 11.05 -13.39
CA LEU A 41 -0.43 10.32 -13.42
C LEU A 41 0.80 11.22 -13.52
N PRO A 42 0.82 12.35 -14.26
CA PRO A 42 2.01 13.19 -14.29
C PRO A 42 2.44 13.66 -12.89
N GLY A 43 1.53 14.20 -12.10
CA GLY A 43 1.82 14.64 -10.74
C GLY A 43 2.19 13.50 -9.79
N LEU A 44 1.58 12.32 -9.97
CA LEU A 44 1.94 11.13 -9.18
C LEU A 44 3.33 10.58 -9.54
N CYS A 45 3.74 10.67 -10.81
CA CYS A 45 5.06 10.23 -11.27
C CYS A 45 6.18 11.16 -10.82
N THR A 46 5.95 12.47 -10.81
CA THR A 46 6.93 13.47 -10.35
C THR A 46 7.04 13.52 -8.82
N GLY A 47 6.02 13.04 -8.12
CA GLY A 47 5.91 13.17 -6.66
C GLY A 47 5.35 14.52 -6.20
N GLU A 48 4.89 15.37 -7.11
CA GLU A 48 4.14 16.59 -6.78
C GLU A 48 2.80 16.27 -6.13
N LYS A 49 2.22 15.12 -6.50
CA LYS A 49 1.01 14.56 -5.88
C LYS A 49 1.32 13.22 -5.22
N ILE A 50 0.70 12.99 -4.09
CA ILE A 50 0.81 11.73 -3.35
C ILE A 50 -0.49 10.95 -3.50
N ALA A 51 -0.36 9.62 -3.70
CA ALA A 51 -1.48 8.70 -3.78
C ALA A 51 -1.71 7.94 -2.49
N ALA A 52 -2.98 7.67 -2.20
CA ALA A 52 -3.42 6.74 -1.17
C ALA A 52 -4.46 5.74 -1.72
N PHE A 53 -4.60 4.62 -1.00
CA PHE A 53 -5.57 3.58 -1.32
C PHE A 53 -6.49 3.34 -0.12
N ALA A 54 -7.79 3.48 -0.34
CA ALA A 54 -8.80 3.48 0.71
C ALA A 54 -9.81 2.34 0.52
N LEU A 55 -9.52 1.18 1.14
CA LEU A 55 -10.39 -0.01 1.10
C LEU A 55 -10.98 -0.31 2.47
N THR A 56 -10.14 -0.45 3.50
CA THR A 56 -10.49 -0.96 4.82
C THR A 56 -11.48 -0.05 5.56
N GLU A 57 -12.49 -0.65 6.17
CA GLU A 57 -13.46 0.02 7.02
C GLU A 57 -13.47 -0.60 8.43
N PRO A 58 -14.05 0.08 9.45
CA PRO A 58 -14.16 -0.49 10.79
C PRO A 58 -14.85 -1.87 10.84
N GLY A 59 -15.79 -2.12 9.94
CA GLY A 59 -16.53 -3.39 9.83
C GLY A 59 -16.10 -4.30 8.68
N ALA A 60 -15.12 -3.92 7.85
CA ALA A 60 -14.70 -4.66 6.67
C ALA A 60 -13.18 -4.60 6.48
N GLY A 61 -12.49 -5.65 6.93
CA GLY A 61 -11.06 -5.85 6.74
C GLY A 61 -10.81 -7.01 5.77
N SER A 62 -10.69 -8.24 6.31
CA SER A 62 -10.49 -9.45 5.48
C SER A 62 -11.67 -9.71 4.54
N ASP A 63 -12.89 -9.45 5.00
CA ASP A 63 -14.09 -9.46 4.17
C ASP A 63 -14.27 -8.11 3.47
N ALA A 64 -13.36 -7.81 2.54
CA ALA A 64 -13.22 -6.49 1.93
C ALA A 64 -14.41 -6.09 1.04
N THR A 65 -15.17 -7.06 0.52
CA THR A 65 -16.36 -6.80 -0.32
C THR A 65 -17.60 -6.44 0.49
N ASN A 66 -17.57 -6.66 1.81
CA ASN A 66 -18.65 -6.32 2.73
C ASN A 66 -18.56 -4.88 3.27
N LEU A 67 -17.94 -3.98 2.52
CA LEU A 67 -17.84 -2.58 2.87
C LEU A 67 -19.20 -1.87 2.86
N LYS A 68 -19.30 -0.79 3.63
CA LYS A 68 -20.53 0.00 3.84
C LYS A 68 -20.47 1.39 3.21
N THR A 69 -19.30 1.88 2.81
CA THR A 69 -19.17 3.15 2.08
C THR A 69 -19.95 3.05 0.78
N THR A 70 -20.82 4.01 0.51
CA THR A 70 -21.72 4.04 -0.67
C THR A 70 -21.52 5.30 -1.47
N GLY A 71 -21.79 5.21 -2.77
CA GLY A 71 -21.97 6.35 -3.67
C GLY A 71 -23.35 6.27 -4.32
N VAL A 72 -24.11 7.35 -4.26
CA VAL A 72 -25.43 7.48 -4.89
C VAL A 72 -25.33 8.53 -5.98
N LEU A 73 -25.83 8.23 -7.17
CA LEU A 73 -25.85 9.19 -8.26
C LEU A 73 -26.75 10.38 -7.91
N SER A 74 -26.27 11.60 -8.11
CA SER A 74 -27.05 12.82 -7.89
C SER A 74 -28.18 12.94 -8.91
N ASP A 75 -29.22 13.71 -8.59
CA ASP A 75 -30.40 13.90 -9.44
C ASP A 75 -30.07 14.48 -10.83
N ASP A 76 -29.02 15.30 -10.91
CA ASP A 76 -28.51 15.90 -12.14
C ASP A 76 -27.56 14.97 -12.94
N GLY A 77 -27.27 13.80 -12.39
CA GLY A 77 -26.39 12.79 -13.01
C GLY A 77 -24.92 13.15 -13.08
N LYS A 78 -24.46 14.23 -12.43
CA LYS A 78 -23.08 14.74 -12.56
C LYS A 78 -22.12 14.27 -11.48
N TYR A 79 -22.66 13.82 -10.33
CA TYR A 79 -21.85 13.48 -9.17
C TYR A 79 -22.31 12.17 -8.56
N TYR A 80 -21.39 11.45 -7.94
CA TYR A 80 -21.69 10.47 -6.90
C TYR A 80 -21.63 11.18 -5.54
N ILE A 81 -22.69 11.08 -4.76
CA ILE A 81 -22.74 11.53 -3.38
C ILE A 81 -22.23 10.38 -2.51
N VAL A 82 -21.00 10.51 -2.01
CA VAL A 82 -20.31 9.46 -1.28
C VAL A 82 -20.50 9.67 0.22
N ASN A 83 -20.91 8.59 0.91
CA ASN A 83 -21.07 8.55 2.37
C ASN A 83 -20.41 7.30 2.95
N GLY A 84 -19.70 7.48 4.07
CA GLY A 84 -19.03 6.37 4.76
C GLY A 84 -17.73 6.79 5.42
N GLN A 85 -16.91 5.79 5.76
CA GLN A 85 -15.59 6.02 6.34
C GLN A 85 -14.60 4.91 5.97
N LYS A 86 -13.32 5.25 5.96
CA LYS A 86 -12.21 4.32 5.81
C LYS A 86 -11.25 4.45 6.98
N ILE A 87 -10.53 3.38 7.32
CA ILE A 87 -9.55 3.39 8.40
C ILE A 87 -8.21 2.83 7.93
N PHE A 88 -7.16 3.20 8.65
CA PHE A 88 -5.78 2.74 8.42
C PHE A 88 -5.25 3.07 7.03
N ILE A 89 -5.55 4.27 6.53
CA ILE A 89 -5.16 4.68 5.18
C ILE A 89 -3.74 5.24 5.19
N THR A 90 -2.81 4.45 4.66
CA THR A 90 -1.41 4.84 4.49
C THR A 90 -1.30 5.99 3.49
N ASN A 91 -0.39 6.92 3.75
CA ASN A 91 -0.20 8.19 3.05
C ASN A 91 -1.36 9.20 3.22
N GLY A 92 -2.45 8.84 3.89
CA GLY A 92 -3.70 9.60 3.84
C GLY A 92 -3.61 11.05 4.27
N ALA A 93 -2.76 11.41 5.27
CA ALA A 93 -2.59 12.82 5.65
C ALA A 93 -1.84 13.66 4.61
N TRP A 94 -1.05 13.01 3.74
CA TRP A 94 -0.21 13.69 2.73
C TRP A 94 -0.76 13.54 1.32
N ALA A 95 -1.69 12.60 1.12
CA ALA A 95 -2.20 12.27 -0.21
C ALA A 95 -3.08 13.39 -0.77
N ASP A 96 -2.95 13.58 -2.07
CA ASP A 96 -3.78 14.47 -2.90
C ASP A 96 -4.83 13.69 -3.67
N VAL A 97 -4.56 12.41 -3.96
CA VAL A 97 -5.38 11.52 -4.79
C VAL A 97 -5.63 10.20 -4.07
N PHE A 98 -6.89 9.85 -3.91
CA PHE A 98 -7.32 8.65 -3.18
C PHE A 98 -8.09 7.72 -4.11
N THR A 99 -7.59 6.50 -4.32
CA THR A 99 -8.36 5.42 -4.93
C THR A 99 -9.23 4.78 -3.84
N VAL A 100 -10.54 4.96 -3.92
CA VAL A 100 -11.52 4.58 -2.89
C VAL A 100 -12.42 3.47 -3.39
N ALA A 101 -12.48 2.35 -2.65
CA ALA A 101 -13.46 1.29 -2.88
C ALA A 101 -14.78 1.63 -2.17
N LEU A 102 -15.91 1.47 -2.89
CA LEU A 102 -17.25 1.77 -2.36
C LEU A 102 -18.29 0.89 -3.06
N LYS A 103 -19.54 0.98 -2.62
CA LYS A 103 -20.68 0.41 -3.33
C LYS A 103 -21.48 1.50 -4.03
N ILE A 104 -21.72 1.33 -5.33
CA ILE A 104 -22.66 2.11 -6.12
C ILE A 104 -23.76 1.15 -6.57
N ASP A 105 -25.02 1.48 -6.28
CA ASP A 105 -26.18 0.60 -6.53
C ASP A 105 -25.99 -0.82 -5.97
N GLY A 106 -25.38 -0.92 -4.79
CA GLY A 106 -25.05 -2.20 -4.14
C GLY A 106 -23.89 -2.98 -4.75
N LYS A 107 -23.30 -2.50 -5.86
CA LYS A 107 -22.21 -3.14 -6.60
C LYS A 107 -20.85 -2.59 -6.17
N PHE A 108 -19.88 -3.47 -6.00
CA PHE A 108 -18.52 -3.11 -5.63
C PHE A 108 -17.84 -2.32 -6.75
N SER A 109 -17.46 -1.08 -6.47
CA SER A 109 -16.93 -0.11 -7.42
C SER A 109 -15.68 0.58 -6.86
N SER A 110 -14.92 1.25 -7.71
CA SER A 110 -13.75 2.06 -7.32
C SER A 110 -13.85 3.45 -7.94
N ILE A 111 -13.57 4.48 -7.16
CA ILE A 111 -13.62 5.88 -7.60
C ILE A 111 -12.37 6.63 -7.11
N VAL A 112 -11.95 7.64 -7.86
CA VAL A 112 -10.87 8.55 -7.42
C VAL A 112 -11.47 9.76 -6.74
N ILE A 113 -11.03 10.05 -5.53
CA ILE A 113 -11.41 11.24 -4.76
C ILE A 113 -10.16 12.10 -4.55
N GLU A 114 -10.25 13.41 -4.85
CA GLU A 114 -9.19 14.37 -4.61
C GLU A 114 -9.34 14.99 -3.21
N LYS A 115 -8.22 15.39 -2.61
CA LYS A 115 -8.15 15.90 -1.23
C LYS A 115 -9.15 17.02 -0.93
N ASP A 116 -9.31 17.95 -1.87
CA ASP A 116 -10.14 19.15 -1.68
C ASP A 116 -11.62 18.94 -2.08
N THR A 117 -12.04 17.68 -2.27
CA THR A 117 -13.43 17.37 -2.62
C THR A 117 -14.37 17.75 -1.48
N PRO A 118 -15.43 18.57 -1.73
CA PRO A 118 -16.39 18.95 -0.70
C PRO A 118 -17.03 17.73 -0.02
N GLY A 119 -17.04 17.70 1.32
CA GLY A 119 -17.57 16.60 2.10
C GLY A 119 -16.56 15.47 2.37
N PHE A 120 -15.30 15.61 1.95
CA PHE A 120 -14.20 14.73 2.29
C PHE A 120 -13.39 15.29 3.45
N GLU A 121 -13.11 14.47 4.46
CA GLU A 121 -12.34 14.86 5.65
C GLU A 121 -11.30 13.79 5.98
N ILE A 122 -10.08 14.23 6.27
CA ILE A 122 -8.96 13.42 6.72
C ILE A 122 -8.87 13.52 8.23
N GLY A 123 -8.94 12.38 8.94
CA GLY A 123 -8.88 12.35 10.39
C GLY A 123 -7.45 12.42 10.94
N ALA A 124 -7.34 12.26 12.27
CA ALA A 124 -6.07 12.34 12.96
C ALA A 124 -5.17 11.11 12.70
N GLU A 125 -3.85 11.32 12.80
CA GLU A 125 -2.86 10.25 12.70
C GLU A 125 -3.05 9.16 13.75
N GLU A 126 -2.98 7.91 13.33
CA GLU A 126 -3.05 6.75 14.20
C GLU A 126 -1.78 6.61 15.08
N LYS A 127 -1.98 6.24 16.35
CA LYS A 127 -0.88 5.94 17.27
C LYS A 127 -0.39 4.51 17.03
N LYS A 128 0.66 4.36 16.22
CA LYS A 128 1.21 3.07 15.82
C LYS A 128 2.34 2.62 16.75
N MET A 129 2.56 1.31 16.85
CA MET A 129 3.70 0.73 17.59
C MET A 129 5.04 0.96 16.88
N GLY A 130 5.03 1.14 15.56
CA GLY A 130 6.22 1.34 14.73
C GLY A 130 5.88 2.05 13.43
N MET A 131 6.88 2.25 12.57
CA MET A 131 6.72 2.94 11.29
C MET A 131 6.12 4.34 11.43
N HIS A 132 6.58 5.09 12.44
CA HIS A 132 6.05 6.41 12.78
C HIS A 132 6.29 7.46 11.69
N GLY A 133 7.25 7.24 10.80
CA GLY A 133 7.54 8.11 9.66
C GLY A 133 6.67 7.87 8.42
N SER A 134 5.59 7.07 8.53
CA SER A 134 4.56 6.97 7.50
C SER A 134 3.23 7.45 8.05
N SER A 135 2.46 8.22 7.27
CA SER A 135 1.11 8.61 7.65
C SER A 135 0.16 7.40 7.64
N THR A 136 -0.76 7.36 8.59
CA THR A 136 -1.86 6.40 8.64
C THR A 136 -3.04 7.06 9.33
N VAL A 137 -4.12 7.29 8.60
CA VAL A 137 -5.28 8.07 9.08
C VAL A 137 -6.61 7.39 8.73
N PRO A 138 -7.70 7.69 9.44
CA PRO A 138 -9.04 7.45 8.96
C PRO A 138 -9.47 8.54 7.97
N LEU A 139 -10.41 8.19 7.07
CA LEU A 139 -11.05 9.10 6.13
C LEU A 139 -12.56 9.08 6.35
N TYR A 140 -13.20 10.23 6.23
CA TYR A 140 -14.63 10.40 6.39
C TYR A 140 -15.24 11.04 5.16
N PHE A 141 -16.36 10.50 4.72
CA PHE A 141 -17.15 11.01 3.59
C PHE A 141 -18.53 11.36 4.10
N LYS A 142 -18.90 12.62 4.01
CA LYS A 142 -20.21 13.14 4.40
C LYS A 142 -20.77 13.99 3.26
N ASP A 143 -21.73 13.41 2.55
CA ASP A 143 -22.31 13.99 1.35
C ASP A 143 -21.21 14.47 0.36
N CYS A 144 -20.14 13.67 0.26
CA CYS A 144 -18.96 14.00 -0.52
C CYS A 144 -19.30 13.95 -2.02
N LYS A 145 -19.19 15.10 -2.70
CA LYS A 145 -19.58 15.27 -4.11
C LYS A 145 -18.41 14.93 -5.03
N VAL A 146 -18.43 13.73 -5.58
CA VAL A 146 -17.38 13.22 -6.46
C VAL A 146 -17.90 13.20 -7.91
N PRO A 147 -17.23 13.86 -8.87
CA PRO A 147 -17.64 13.84 -10.27
C PRO A 147 -17.76 12.41 -10.83
N VAL A 148 -18.77 12.16 -11.66
CA VAL A 148 -19.00 10.81 -12.24
C VAL A 148 -17.83 10.34 -13.08
N GLU A 149 -17.11 11.26 -13.72
CA GLU A 149 -15.91 11.00 -14.51
C GLU A 149 -14.72 10.50 -13.67
N ASN A 150 -14.79 10.53 -12.35
CA ASN A 150 -13.77 9.98 -11.46
C ASN A 150 -13.95 8.48 -11.17
N LEU A 151 -15.01 7.84 -11.67
CA LEU A 151 -15.21 6.40 -11.56
C LEU A 151 -14.15 5.65 -12.37
N LEU A 152 -13.52 4.63 -11.78
CA LEU A 152 -12.54 3.76 -12.45
C LEU A 152 -13.25 2.53 -13.04
N GLY A 153 -13.26 2.44 -14.37
CA GLY A 153 -14.07 1.45 -15.09
C GLY A 153 -15.56 1.77 -15.01
N GLU A 154 -16.40 0.75 -14.90
CA GLU A 154 -17.86 0.88 -14.80
C GLU A 154 -18.37 0.53 -13.38
N VAL A 155 -19.64 0.89 -13.10
CA VAL A 155 -20.30 0.51 -11.84
C VAL A 155 -20.37 -1.01 -11.70
N GLY A 156 -19.74 -1.54 -10.65
CA GLY A 156 -19.64 -2.98 -10.38
C GLY A 156 -18.32 -3.62 -10.79
N GLU A 157 -17.43 -2.89 -11.47
CA GLU A 157 -16.11 -3.39 -11.90
C GLU A 157 -14.98 -3.07 -10.93
N GLY A 158 -15.27 -2.57 -9.74
CA GLY A 158 -14.28 -2.14 -8.76
C GLY A 158 -13.31 -3.22 -8.29
N SER A 159 -13.60 -4.50 -8.54
CA SER A 159 -12.70 -5.61 -8.16
C SER A 159 -11.36 -5.54 -8.89
N GLY A 160 -11.35 -5.17 -10.16
CA GLY A 160 -10.13 -5.01 -10.94
C GLY A 160 -9.20 -3.95 -10.35
N PRO A 161 -9.59 -2.66 -10.31
CA PRO A 161 -8.78 -1.58 -9.73
C PRO A 161 -8.31 -1.88 -8.31
N THR A 162 -9.15 -2.53 -7.50
CA THR A 162 -8.86 -2.80 -6.09
C THR A 162 -7.92 -3.98 -5.90
N PHE A 163 -8.25 -5.17 -6.41
CA PHE A 163 -7.54 -6.40 -6.04
C PHE A 163 -6.30 -6.67 -6.89
N CYS A 164 -6.26 -6.23 -8.16
CA CYS A 164 -5.05 -6.32 -8.96
C CYS A 164 -3.91 -5.49 -8.35
N GLY A 165 -4.19 -4.27 -7.90
CA GLY A 165 -3.22 -3.44 -7.18
C GLY A 165 -2.71 -4.10 -5.90
N LEU A 166 -3.60 -4.74 -5.11
CA LEU A 166 -3.23 -5.47 -3.91
C LEU A 166 -2.32 -6.67 -4.19
N ASN A 167 -2.49 -7.39 -5.30
CA ASN A 167 -1.62 -8.51 -5.65
C ASN A 167 -0.19 -8.03 -5.90
N ILE A 168 -0.01 -6.94 -6.62
CA ILE A 168 1.32 -6.32 -6.79
C ILE A 168 1.87 -5.80 -5.47
N GLY A 169 1.04 -5.22 -4.61
CA GLY A 169 1.43 -4.79 -3.27
C GLY A 169 1.98 -5.93 -2.42
N ARG A 170 1.34 -7.10 -2.43
CA ARG A 170 1.80 -8.31 -1.72
C ARG A 170 3.15 -8.79 -2.25
N PHE A 171 3.31 -8.82 -3.56
CA PHE A 171 4.56 -9.19 -4.20
C PHE A 171 5.70 -8.22 -3.84
N LYS A 172 5.46 -6.91 -3.92
CA LYS A 172 6.44 -5.88 -3.52
C LYS A 172 6.84 -6.00 -2.04
N LEU A 173 5.91 -6.39 -1.18
CA LEU A 173 6.20 -6.63 0.24
C LEU A 173 7.18 -7.78 0.41
N GLY A 174 7.02 -8.89 -0.34
CA GLY A 174 7.98 -9.99 -0.36
C GLY A 174 9.39 -9.52 -0.76
N ALA A 175 9.49 -8.78 -1.87
CA ALA A 175 10.77 -8.24 -2.34
C ALA A 175 11.40 -7.24 -1.34
N SER A 176 10.59 -6.40 -0.67
CA SER A 176 11.08 -5.50 0.37
C SER A 176 11.59 -6.25 1.60
N ALA A 177 10.95 -7.38 1.97
CA ALA A 177 11.35 -8.19 3.10
C ALA A 177 12.77 -8.78 2.92
N ILE A 178 13.20 -9.09 1.70
CA ILE A 178 14.56 -9.54 1.41
C ILE A 178 15.59 -8.51 1.86
N GLY A 179 15.42 -7.25 1.41
CA GLY A 179 16.31 -6.16 1.78
C GLY A 179 16.39 -5.91 3.28
N GLY A 180 15.24 -5.92 3.97
CA GLY A 180 15.16 -5.76 5.42
C GLY A 180 15.85 -6.90 6.18
N GLN A 181 15.68 -8.15 5.75
CA GLN A 181 16.33 -9.31 6.35
C GLN A 181 17.85 -9.29 6.16
N MET A 182 18.35 -8.88 4.99
CA MET A 182 19.78 -8.74 4.73
C MET A 182 20.46 -7.80 5.73
N ILE A 183 19.87 -6.61 5.97
CA ILE A 183 20.38 -5.66 6.95
C ILE A 183 20.36 -6.25 8.37
N ALA A 184 19.26 -6.90 8.73
CA ALA A 184 19.10 -7.46 10.06
C ALA A 184 20.16 -8.56 10.35
N VAL A 185 20.41 -9.45 9.37
CA VAL A 185 21.43 -10.52 9.50
C VAL A 185 22.84 -9.92 9.52
N GLU A 186 23.13 -8.93 8.70
CA GLU A 186 24.43 -8.25 8.70
C GLU A 186 24.70 -7.58 10.05
N ALA A 187 23.72 -6.85 10.60
CA ALA A 187 23.82 -6.21 11.90
C ALA A 187 24.01 -7.25 13.03
N ALA A 188 23.23 -8.35 12.99
CA ALA A 188 23.34 -9.44 13.96
C ALA A 188 24.71 -10.12 13.90
N ALA A 189 25.24 -10.38 12.71
CA ALA A 189 26.56 -10.99 12.53
C ALA A 189 27.69 -10.07 13.02
N LYS A 190 27.63 -8.77 12.72
CA LYS A 190 28.57 -7.76 13.22
C LYS A 190 28.54 -7.70 14.76
N TYR A 191 27.36 -7.62 15.34
CA TYR A 191 27.20 -7.61 16.78
C TYR A 191 27.72 -8.90 17.44
N ALA A 192 27.40 -10.06 16.88
CA ALA A 192 27.85 -11.34 17.40
C ALA A 192 29.39 -11.47 17.45
N LYS A 193 30.09 -10.89 16.48
CA LYS A 193 31.56 -10.84 16.48
C LYS A 193 32.14 -9.93 17.58
N GLN A 194 31.46 -8.83 17.89
CA GLN A 194 31.93 -7.83 18.85
C GLN A 194 31.57 -8.19 20.29
N ARG A 195 30.37 -8.70 20.51
CA ARG A 195 29.86 -9.04 21.83
C ARG A 195 30.59 -10.24 22.42
N LYS A 196 31.14 -10.09 23.63
CA LYS A 196 31.78 -11.16 24.38
C LYS A 196 30.88 -11.61 25.53
N ALA A 197 30.86 -12.92 25.76
CA ALA A 197 30.24 -13.56 26.91
C ALA A 197 31.04 -14.86 27.22
N PHE A 198 31.16 -15.21 28.46
CA PHE A 198 31.93 -16.39 28.89
C PHE A 198 33.36 -16.45 28.32
N GLY A 199 34.04 -15.30 28.30
CA GLY A 199 35.42 -15.16 27.86
C GLY A 199 35.65 -15.17 26.33
N GLN A 200 34.64 -15.29 25.50
CA GLN A 200 34.77 -15.34 24.04
C GLN A 200 33.69 -14.56 23.31
N SER A 201 33.90 -14.34 21.99
CA SER A 201 32.84 -13.77 21.12
C SER A 201 31.62 -14.69 21.06
N ILE A 202 30.42 -14.12 21.13
CA ILE A 202 29.19 -14.93 21.03
C ILE A 202 29.04 -15.60 19.65
N ALA A 203 29.72 -15.10 18.62
CA ALA A 203 29.77 -15.74 17.31
C ALA A 203 30.42 -17.14 17.35
N ASN A 204 31.15 -17.50 18.41
CA ASN A 204 31.76 -18.81 18.55
C ASN A 204 30.80 -19.89 19.05
N PHE A 205 29.67 -19.50 19.64
CA PHE A 205 28.68 -20.47 20.13
C PHE A 205 27.90 -21.10 18.98
N GLY A 206 27.72 -22.43 19.03
CA GLY A 206 27.02 -23.23 18.00
C GLY A 206 25.62 -22.72 17.73
N SER A 207 24.82 -22.40 18.76
CA SER A 207 23.46 -21.91 18.65
C SER A 207 23.37 -20.54 17.91
N ILE A 208 24.38 -19.67 18.04
CA ILE A 208 24.42 -18.40 17.32
C ILE A 208 24.78 -18.63 15.85
N LYS A 209 25.75 -19.49 15.58
CA LYS A 209 26.12 -19.89 14.20
C LYS A 209 24.95 -20.51 13.46
N GLU A 210 24.23 -21.42 14.08
CA GLU A 210 23.04 -22.07 13.53
C GLU A 210 21.96 -21.07 13.17
N LYS A 211 21.62 -20.14 14.09
CA LYS A 211 20.62 -19.09 13.83
C LYS A 211 21.01 -18.18 12.65
N LEU A 212 22.26 -17.76 12.58
CA LEU A 212 22.73 -16.92 11.49
C LEU A 212 22.72 -17.68 10.15
N ALA A 213 23.11 -18.96 10.15
CA ALA A 213 23.07 -19.81 8.95
C ALA A 213 21.62 -20.01 8.48
N ASP A 214 20.68 -20.31 9.38
CA ASP A 214 19.25 -20.45 9.06
C ASP A 214 18.66 -19.16 8.45
N CYS A 215 19.01 -18.00 9.03
CA CYS A 215 18.58 -16.72 8.46
C CYS A 215 19.09 -16.52 7.02
N VAL A 216 20.35 -16.83 6.73
CA VAL A 216 20.92 -16.71 5.39
C VAL A 216 20.22 -17.65 4.40
N MET A 217 19.97 -18.90 4.79
CA MET A 217 19.24 -19.87 3.96
C MET A 217 17.82 -19.39 3.64
N ARG A 218 17.12 -18.83 4.62
CA ARG A 218 15.76 -18.27 4.42
C ARG A 218 15.76 -17.06 3.49
N ILE A 219 16.75 -16.18 3.59
CA ILE A 219 16.92 -15.04 2.68
C ILE A 219 17.11 -15.55 1.26
N TYR A 220 18.01 -16.51 1.04
CA TYR A 220 18.25 -17.11 -0.27
C TYR A 220 16.99 -17.74 -0.86
N THR A 221 16.23 -18.46 -0.04
CA THR A 221 14.97 -19.08 -0.46
C THR A 221 13.95 -18.02 -0.89
N LEU A 222 13.75 -16.97 -0.06
CA LEU A 222 12.80 -15.89 -0.37
C LEU A 222 13.21 -15.13 -1.65
N ASP A 223 14.50 -14.85 -1.80
CA ASP A 223 15.05 -14.18 -2.98
C ASP A 223 14.77 -15.00 -4.25
N SER A 224 15.09 -16.30 -4.22
CA SER A 224 14.81 -17.23 -5.32
C SER A 224 13.33 -17.31 -5.66
N MET A 225 12.44 -17.35 -4.66
CA MET A 225 10.98 -17.35 -4.85
C MET A 225 10.49 -16.06 -5.52
N CYS A 226 10.96 -14.89 -5.07
CA CYS A 226 10.57 -13.61 -5.64
C CYS A 226 10.99 -13.49 -7.11
N TYR A 227 12.25 -13.78 -7.44
CA TYR A 227 12.74 -13.69 -8.81
C TYR A 227 12.07 -14.70 -9.76
N ASN A 228 11.82 -15.93 -9.28
CA ASN A 228 11.07 -16.93 -10.05
C ASN A 228 9.64 -16.48 -10.36
N THR A 229 8.96 -15.90 -9.38
CA THR A 229 7.58 -15.40 -9.55
C THR A 229 7.53 -14.25 -10.55
N ILE A 230 8.50 -13.32 -10.51
CA ILE A 230 8.60 -12.23 -11.52
C ILE A 230 8.83 -12.80 -12.93
N GLY A 231 9.78 -13.72 -13.08
CA GLY A 231 10.07 -14.33 -14.38
C GLY A 231 8.83 -14.94 -15.00
N GLN A 232 8.09 -15.74 -14.24
CA GLN A 232 6.84 -16.35 -14.71
C GLN A 232 5.74 -15.35 -15.12
N GLN A 233 5.69 -14.16 -14.48
CA GLN A 233 4.74 -13.11 -14.85
C GLN A 233 5.14 -12.32 -16.10
N GLN A 234 6.42 -12.29 -16.45
CA GLN A 234 6.89 -11.64 -17.67
C GLN A 234 6.68 -12.50 -18.93
N ASP A 235 6.59 -13.82 -18.74
CA ASP A 235 6.40 -14.79 -19.81
C ASP A 235 4.92 -15.10 -20.10
N ALA A 236 3.96 -14.56 -19.29
CA ALA A 236 2.52 -14.77 -19.40
C ALA A 236 1.82 -13.55 -20.02
#